data_4d70595818cd35371439408c89edb0d2
#
_entry.id   4d70595818cd35371439408c89edb0d2
#
_cell.length_a   1.000
_cell.length_b   1.000
_cell.length_c   1.000
_cell.angle_alpha   90.00
_cell.angle_beta   90.00
_cell.angle_gamma   90.00
#
_symmetry.space_group_name_H-M   'P 1'
#
loop_
_entity.id
_entity.type
_entity.pdbx_description
1 polymer ?
#
loop_
_entity_poly.entity_id
_entity_poly.type
_entity_poly.pdbx_seq_one_letter_code
_entity_poly.pdbx_strand_id
1 'polypeptide(L)'
;MKRAMIALILLINLFGYNRTAFALGECGLSCCIAGAVTSGVTLATKFGLAFQYEFAFMETLRKGEGSISADAVLDGKAATWPTMPMKPMRFSVPTEMTMQKFSLLATYPATERLQFLAILPYVRNTMTMRVLKRDTMGMDMKMDHEMPVVEGLGDISLMGLYTLYTDAPIRPTERLTVGLGLKTPTGENEERTSSGDLIHAMMQAGTGSWDPLFLVNYMKAYYPLVLQANLFYHLTTAAGNGYVFGDQLSLDIIARYQVAKYVNVGLELNGLYTMKDEDPNNSHSRPETSLVDNTANTGIKALSITPTVQFKFPGTGGSAEVKFQKPIYQNVNGVQQVVDWRVLASLVWAF
;
A
#
# COMPACT_ATOMS: atom_id res chain seq x y z
N MET A 1 -22.94 22.01 -11.19
CA MET A 1 -21.79 21.37 -11.87
C MET A 1 -20.55 22.27 -11.97
N LYS A 2 -20.59 23.49 -12.52
CA LYS A 2 -19.40 24.37 -12.62
C LYS A 2 -18.71 24.69 -11.30
N ARG A 3 -19.44 24.88 -10.20
CA ARG A 3 -18.87 25.21 -8.87
C ARG A 3 -18.15 24.03 -8.19
N ALA A 4 -18.61 22.79 -8.40
CA ALA A 4 -17.96 21.59 -7.88
C ALA A 4 -16.66 21.27 -8.64
N MET A 5 -16.64 21.53 -9.95
CA MET A 5 -15.46 21.38 -10.78
C MET A 5 -14.38 22.43 -10.46
N ILE A 6 -14.78 23.66 -10.11
CA ILE A 6 -13.86 24.72 -9.66
C ILE A 6 -13.27 24.39 -8.29
N ALA A 7 -14.07 23.83 -7.37
CA ALA A 7 -13.56 23.38 -6.06
C ALA A 7 -12.55 22.23 -6.18
N LEU A 8 -12.76 21.29 -7.10
CA LEU A 8 -11.84 20.22 -7.38
C LEU A 8 -10.53 20.73 -8.01
N ILE A 9 -10.61 21.71 -8.93
CA ILE A 9 -9.46 22.35 -9.55
C ILE A 9 -8.69 23.22 -8.54
N LEU A 10 -9.37 23.88 -7.60
CA LEU A 10 -8.75 24.64 -6.51
C LEU A 10 -8.06 23.73 -5.49
N LEU A 11 -8.62 22.56 -5.16
CA LEU A 11 -7.96 21.55 -4.34
C LEU A 11 -6.67 21.02 -5.00
N ILE A 12 -6.70 20.77 -6.31
CA ILE A 12 -5.50 20.33 -7.07
C ILE A 12 -4.41 21.42 -7.09
N ASN A 13 -4.77 22.71 -7.08
CA ASN A 13 -3.80 23.81 -7.08
C ASN A 13 -3.25 24.15 -5.67
N LEU A 14 -3.95 23.81 -4.58
CA LEU A 14 -3.46 23.99 -3.21
C LEU A 14 -2.32 23.04 -2.84
N PHE A 15 -2.15 21.92 -3.56
CA PHE A 15 -1.04 20.96 -3.38
C PHE A 15 0.16 21.19 -4.31
N GLY A 16 0.20 22.33 -5.00
CA GLY A 16 1.19 22.65 -6.05
C GLY A 16 2.56 23.12 -5.62
N TYR A 17 2.92 23.16 -4.34
CA TYR A 17 4.28 23.57 -3.91
C TYR A 17 4.67 22.89 -2.62
N ASN A 18 5.38 21.75 -2.72
CA ASN A 18 6.57 21.45 -1.93
C ASN A 18 7.20 20.12 -2.39
N ARG A 19 8.50 20.20 -2.65
CA ARG A 19 9.34 19.08 -3.08
C ARG A 19 9.68 18.25 -1.85
N THR A 20 9.27 17.02 -1.78
CA THR A 20 9.98 15.92 -1.13
C THR A 20 9.30 14.58 -1.42
N ALA A 21 10.02 13.58 -1.45
CA ALA A 21 9.88 12.30 -2.06
C ALA A 21 9.72 11.11 -1.08
N PHE A 22 9.71 9.78 -1.39
CA PHE A 22 8.92 8.81 -0.78
C PHE A 22 8.95 7.30 -0.88
N ALA A 23 8.55 6.51 0.08
CA ALA A 23 8.83 5.11 0.35
C ALA A 23 7.84 4.07 -0.18
N LEU A 24 8.36 2.85 -0.34
CA LEU A 24 7.63 1.60 -0.53
C LEU A 24 7.24 1.00 0.83
N GLY A 25 6.30 1.60 1.52
CA GLY A 25 5.71 1.02 2.72
C GLY A 25 4.18 1.00 2.57
N GLU A 26 3.55 -0.13 2.77
CA GLU A 26 2.11 -0.27 3.00
C GLU A 26 1.12 0.26 1.94
N CYS A 27 1.36 0.00 0.65
CA CYS A 27 0.30 0.19 -0.36
C CYS A 27 -0.98 -0.61 -0.07
N GLY A 28 -0.90 -1.61 0.81
CA GLY A 28 -1.99 -2.53 1.04
C GLY A 28 -3.14 -2.04 1.93
N LEU A 29 -2.91 -1.11 2.88
CA LEU A 29 -3.98 -0.69 3.79
C LEU A 29 -5.04 0.15 3.08
N SER A 30 -4.65 1.09 2.24
CA SER A 30 -5.60 1.88 1.44
C SER A 30 -6.42 1.00 0.49
N CYS A 31 -5.79 0.02 -0.16
CA CYS A 31 -6.48 -0.96 -1.00
C CYS A 31 -7.44 -1.84 -0.21
N CYS A 32 -7.08 -2.28 1.01
CA CYS A 32 -7.98 -3.05 1.87
C CYS A 32 -9.19 -2.24 2.29
N ILE A 33 -9.00 -0.99 2.75
CA ILE A 33 -10.08 -0.12 3.20
C ILE A 33 -10.95 0.28 2.01
N ALA A 34 -10.35 0.70 0.89
CA ALA A 34 -11.09 0.97 -0.33
C ALA A 34 -11.86 -0.26 -0.81
N GLY A 35 -11.25 -1.44 -0.78
CA GLY A 35 -11.90 -2.71 -1.09
C GLY A 35 -13.09 -3.00 -0.20
N ALA A 36 -12.96 -2.84 1.12
CA ALA A 36 -14.06 -3.01 2.07
C ALA A 36 -15.22 -2.05 1.78
N VAL A 37 -14.91 -0.77 1.55
CA VAL A 37 -15.91 0.25 1.22
C VAL A 37 -16.57 -0.01 -0.12
N THR A 38 -15.82 -0.46 -1.14
CA THR A 38 -16.34 -0.74 -2.49
C THR A 38 -17.10 -2.05 -2.59
N SER A 39 -16.70 -3.08 -1.82
CA SER A 39 -17.32 -4.41 -1.85
C SER A 39 -18.70 -4.44 -1.17
N GLY A 40 -19.14 -3.32 -0.58
CA GLY A 40 -20.44 -3.21 0.08
C GLY A 40 -20.44 -3.66 1.56
N VAL A 41 -19.29 -4.02 2.13
CA VAL A 41 -19.17 -4.34 3.57
C VAL A 41 -19.61 -3.15 4.44
N THR A 42 -19.36 -1.93 3.95
CA THR A 42 -19.75 -0.69 4.64
C THR A 42 -21.16 -0.20 4.28
N LEU A 43 -21.90 -0.92 3.43
CA LEU A 43 -23.23 -0.52 2.98
C LEU A 43 -24.35 -1.06 3.85
N ALA A 44 -24.03 -1.95 4.79
CA ALA A 44 -25.06 -2.69 5.48
C ALA A 44 -25.35 -2.08 6.84
N THR A 45 -26.62 -1.94 7.14
CA THR A 45 -27.21 -1.91 8.50
C THR A 45 -27.02 -3.28 9.18
N LYS A 46 -26.06 -4.07 8.70
CA LYS A 46 -25.82 -5.47 9.05
C LYS A 46 -24.38 -5.69 9.41
N PHE A 47 -24.12 -6.69 10.25
CA PHE A 47 -22.77 -7.17 10.50
C PHE A 47 -22.17 -7.71 9.19
N GLY A 48 -20.93 -7.35 8.90
CA GLY A 48 -20.23 -7.79 7.69
C GLY A 48 -18.89 -8.45 8.02
N LEU A 49 -18.58 -9.51 7.28
CA LEU A 49 -17.26 -10.14 7.28
C LEU A 49 -16.72 -10.19 5.85
N ALA A 50 -15.43 -9.91 5.71
CA ALA A 50 -14.74 -10.09 4.44
C ALA A 50 -13.38 -10.75 4.65
N PHE A 51 -13.03 -11.66 3.75
CA PHE A 51 -11.68 -12.15 3.55
C PHE A 51 -11.12 -11.49 2.31
N GLN A 52 -9.91 -10.97 2.41
CA GLN A 52 -9.20 -10.39 1.28
C GLN A 52 -7.81 -11.01 1.19
N TYR A 53 -7.45 -11.44 -0.01
CA TYR A 53 -6.10 -11.83 -0.38
C TYR A 53 -5.52 -10.82 -1.35
N GLU A 54 -4.31 -10.39 -1.10
CA GLU A 54 -3.53 -9.51 -1.95
C GLU A 54 -2.20 -10.16 -2.27
N PHE A 55 -1.82 -10.14 -3.54
CA PHE A 55 -0.51 -10.54 -4.04
C PHE A 55 0.07 -9.40 -4.86
N ALA A 56 1.23 -8.89 -4.48
CA ALA A 56 1.98 -7.89 -5.23
C ALA A 56 3.32 -8.46 -5.68
N PHE A 57 3.67 -8.21 -6.94
CA PHE A 57 4.92 -8.62 -7.56
C PHE A 57 5.74 -7.39 -7.93
N MET A 58 7.05 -7.44 -7.63
CA MET A 58 8.01 -6.36 -7.80
C MET A 58 9.32 -6.93 -8.33
N GLU A 59 9.71 -6.51 -9.53
CA GLU A 59 10.97 -6.88 -10.18
C GLU A 59 11.68 -5.65 -10.73
N THR A 60 10.89 -4.64 -11.12
CA THR A 60 11.41 -3.43 -11.76
C THR A 60 12.02 -2.47 -10.73
N LEU A 61 13.30 -2.11 -10.95
CA LEU A 61 13.92 -0.96 -10.30
C LEU A 61 13.69 0.31 -11.14
N ARG A 62 13.36 1.40 -10.46
CA ARG A 62 13.21 2.72 -11.07
C ARG A 62 14.15 3.75 -10.45
N LYS A 63 14.53 4.73 -11.28
CA LYS A 63 15.18 5.98 -10.87
C LYS A 63 14.36 7.13 -11.46
N GLY A 64 13.62 7.85 -10.59
CA GLY A 64 12.57 8.75 -11.06
C GLY A 64 11.49 8.00 -11.84
N GLU A 65 11.26 8.36 -13.09
CA GLU A 65 10.30 7.69 -14.00
C GLU A 65 10.94 6.59 -14.86
N GLY A 66 12.26 6.57 -14.94
CA GLY A 66 13.01 5.61 -15.76
C GLY A 66 13.29 4.29 -15.03
N SER A 67 13.39 3.18 -15.78
CA SER A 67 13.89 1.92 -15.27
C SER A 67 15.43 1.91 -15.23
N ILE A 68 15.99 1.19 -14.25
CA ILE A 68 17.44 0.99 -14.11
C ILE A 68 17.69 -0.48 -13.73
N SER A 69 18.76 -1.09 -14.21
CA SER A 69 19.09 -2.46 -13.82
C SER A 69 19.85 -2.48 -12.48
N ALA A 70 19.70 -3.58 -11.73
CA ALA A 70 20.43 -3.79 -10.49
C ALA A 70 21.96 -3.74 -10.71
N ASP A 71 22.43 -4.28 -11.84
CA ASP A 71 23.86 -4.23 -12.18
C ASP A 71 24.35 -2.80 -12.42
N ALA A 72 23.59 -1.95 -13.09
CA ALA A 72 23.97 -0.54 -13.29
C ALA A 72 24.08 0.21 -11.95
N VAL A 73 23.19 -0.08 -10.99
CA VAL A 73 23.25 0.50 -9.63
C VAL A 73 24.51 0.00 -8.89
N LEU A 74 24.79 -1.31 -8.95
CA LEU A 74 25.97 -1.91 -8.32
C LEU A 74 27.29 -1.41 -8.93
N ASP A 75 27.36 -1.29 -10.26
CA ASP A 75 28.54 -0.77 -10.96
C ASP A 75 28.78 0.71 -10.61
N GLY A 76 27.71 1.51 -10.53
CA GLY A 76 27.78 2.88 -10.05
C GLY A 76 28.30 2.98 -8.61
N LYS A 77 27.89 2.07 -7.71
CA LYS A 77 28.39 2.00 -6.32
C LYS A 77 29.84 1.54 -6.29
N ALA A 78 30.20 0.51 -7.08
CA ALA A 78 31.59 0.00 -7.19
C ALA A 78 32.57 1.10 -7.60
N ALA A 79 32.16 1.98 -8.52
CA ALA A 79 32.98 3.10 -8.99
C ALA A 79 33.30 4.12 -7.88
N THR A 80 32.51 4.17 -6.80
CA THR A 80 32.77 5.06 -5.65
C THR A 80 33.70 4.44 -4.60
N TRP A 81 34.01 3.13 -4.72
CA TRP A 81 34.83 2.42 -3.77
C TRP A 81 36.33 2.55 -4.08
N PRO A 82 37.23 2.52 -3.07
CA PRO A 82 38.65 2.45 -3.31
C PRO A 82 39.01 1.15 -4.05
N THR A 83 40.03 1.21 -4.92
CA THR A 83 40.51 0.07 -5.69
C THR A 83 40.92 -1.09 -4.81
N MET A 84 41.63 -0.79 -3.70
CA MET A 84 42.06 -1.78 -2.68
C MET A 84 41.55 -1.30 -1.31
N PRO A 85 40.38 -1.73 -0.85
CA PRO A 85 39.84 -1.28 0.42
C PRO A 85 40.56 -1.99 1.59
N MET A 86 40.71 -1.30 2.71
CA MET A 86 41.33 -1.86 3.94
C MET A 86 40.51 -3.00 4.56
N LYS A 87 39.18 -3.03 4.25
CA LYS A 87 38.25 -4.08 4.69
C LYS A 87 37.32 -4.44 3.51
N PRO A 88 36.86 -5.70 3.44
CA PRO A 88 35.87 -6.07 2.43
C PRO A 88 34.65 -5.16 2.46
N MET A 89 34.21 -4.73 1.29
CA MET A 89 33.04 -3.88 1.12
C MET A 89 31.87 -4.70 0.56
N ARG A 90 30.65 -4.32 0.92
CA ARG A 90 29.42 -4.98 0.46
C ARG A 90 28.38 -3.93 0.18
N PHE A 91 27.61 -4.14 -0.91
CA PHE A 91 26.41 -3.39 -1.19
C PHE A 91 25.36 -4.29 -1.85
N SER A 92 24.10 -4.12 -1.48
CA SER A 92 23.00 -4.95 -1.97
C SER A 92 21.88 -4.11 -2.59
N VAL A 93 21.28 -4.70 -3.64
CA VAL A 93 20.19 -4.09 -4.42
C VAL A 93 19.09 -5.15 -4.59
N PRO A 94 17.81 -4.84 -4.35
CA PRO A 94 16.73 -5.79 -4.56
C PRO A 94 16.56 -6.10 -6.05
N THR A 95 16.30 -7.37 -6.38
CA THR A 95 16.03 -7.81 -7.75
C THR A 95 14.62 -8.33 -7.91
N GLU A 96 14.07 -8.96 -6.89
CA GLU A 96 12.69 -9.45 -6.88
C GLU A 96 12.12 -9.35 -5.47
N MET A 97 10.85 -9.01 -5.36
CA MET A 97 10.10 -9.08 -4.10
C MET A 97 8.68 -9.52 -4.38
N THR A 98 8.15 -10.40 -3.52
CA THR A 98 6.72 -10.68 -3.47
C THR A 98 6.16 -10.31 -2.12
N MET A 99 4.98 -9.71 -2.14
CA MET A 99 4.21 -9.42 -0.93
C MET A 99 2.87 -10.13 -1.02
N GLN A 100 2.57 -10.93 -0.03
CA GLN A 100 1.28 -11.58 0.13
C GLN A 100 0.64 -11.07 1.41
N LYS A 101 -0.66 -10.71 1.34
CA LYS A 101 -1.40 -10.28 2.49
C LYS A 101 -2.78 -10.91 2.50
N PHE A 102 -3.10 -11.55 3.63
CA PHE A 102 -4.41 -12.08 3.96
C PHE A 102 -5.03 -11.16 5.00
N SER A 103 -6.19 -10.59 4.74
CA SER A 103 -6.86 -9.70 5.67
C SER A 103 -8.24 -10.23 6.02
N LEU A 104 -8.53 -10.30 7.30
CA LEU A 104 -9.88 -10.48 7.82
C LEU A 104 -10.43 -9.10 8.18
N LEU A 105 -11.55 -8.74 7.56
CA LEU A 105 -12.23 -7.49 7.81
C LEU A 105 -13.58 -7.78 8.46
N ALA A 106 -13.90 -7.05 9.52
CA ALA A 106 -15.18 -7.12 10.20
C ALA A 106 -15.80 -5.74 10.33
N THR A 107 -17.08 -5.60 9.98
CA THR A 107 -17.84 -4.36 10.15
C THR A 107 -19.01 -4.58 11.12
N TYR A 108 -19.17 -3.66 12.05
CA TYR A 108 -20.25 -3.64 13.02
C TYR A 108 -21.06 -2.35 12.91
N PRO A 109 -22.33 -2.40 12.52
CA PRO A 109 -23.21 -1.23 12.47
C PRO A 109 -23.68 -0.88 13.89
N ALA A 110 -23.09 0.13 14.49
CA ALA A 110 -23.49 0.61 15.82
C ALA A 110 -24.79 1.41 15.76
N THR A 111 -25.00 2.16 14.67
CA THR A 111 -26.25 2.89 14.37
C THR A 111 -26.49 2.89 12.86
N GLU A 112 -27.61 3.44 12.39
CA GLU A 112 -27.89 3.61 10.94
C GLU A 112 -26.82 4.44 10.20
N ARG A 113 -26.03 5.25 10.93
CA ARG A 113 -25.03 6.15 10.36
C ARG A 113 -23.61 5.85 10.79
N LEU A 114 -23.43 5.14 11.90
CA LEU A 114 -22.10 4.84 12.46
C LEU A 114 -21.81 3.35 12.34
N GLN A 115 -20.69 3.02 11.73
CA GLN A 115 -20.14 1.67 11.61
C GLN A 115 -18.71 1.63 12.15
N PHE A 116 -18.34 0.53 12.75
CA PHE A 116 -16.95 0.23 13.07
C PHE A 116 -16.40 -0.80 12.10
N LEU A 117 -15.18 -0.59 11.66
CA LEU A 117 -14.42 -1.49 10.80
C LEU A 117 -13.16 -1.91 11.56
N ALA A 118 -12.93 -3.22 11.63
CA ALA A 118 -11.67 -3.81 12.11
C ALA A 118 -11.01 -4.58 10.96
N ILE A 119 -9.69 -4.44 10.84
CA ILE A 119 -8.86 -5.13 9.83
C ILE A 119 -7.74 -5.85 10.56
N LEU A 120 -7.66 -7.16 10.39
CA LEU A 120 -6.61 -8.03 10.90
C LEU A 120 -5.82 -8.60 9.71
N PRO A 121 -4.61 -8.10 9.43
CA PRO A 121 -3.78 -8.60 8.35
C PRO A 121 -2.81 -9.69 8.83
N TYR A 122 -2.52 -10.65 7.95
CA TYR A 122 -1.38 -11.54 8.01
C TYR A 122 -0.57 -11.33 6.74
N VAL A 123 0.72 -11.09 6.87
CA VAL A 123 1.61 -10.78 5.74
C VAL A 123 2.66 -11.86 5.57
N ARG A 124 3.12 -12.02 4.33
CA ARG A 124 4.26 -12.86 3.95
C ARG A 124 5.06 -12.17 2.86
N ASN A 125 6.27 -11.78 3.18
CA ASN A 125 7.17 -11.04 2.31
C ASN A 125 8.40 -11.90 1.95
N THR A 126 8.76 -11.95 0.67
CA THR A 126 9.98 -12.58 0.18
C THR A 126 10.78 -11.57 -0.64
N MET A 127 12.09 -11.63 -0.58
CA MET A 127 12.96 -10.73 -1.34
C MET A 127 14.23 -11.45 -1.77
N THR A 128 14.63 -11.24 -3.01
CA THR A 128 15.94 -11.59 -3.55
C THR A 128 16.75 -10.32 -3.78
N MET A 129 18.00 -10.34 -3.33
CA MET A 129 18.94 -9.24 -3.44
C MET A 129 20.13 -9.65 -4.33
N ARG A 130 20.57 -8.75 -5.19
CA ARG A 130 21.88 -8.88 -5.83
C ARG A 130 22.91 -8.15 -4.99
N VAL A 131 23.96 -8.86 -4.59
CA VAL A 131 25.01 -8.38 -3.67
C VAL A 131 26.31 -8.22 -4.43
N LEU A 132 26.89 -7.03 -4.39
CA LEU A 132 28.25 -6.77 -4.78
C LEU A 132 29.16 -6.86 -3.57
N LYS A 133 30.25 -7.60 -3.68
CA LYS A 133 31.34 -7.66 -2.70
C LYS A 133 32.64 -7.28 -3.36
N ARG A 134 33.45 -6.43 -2.71
CA ARG A 134 34.85 -6.15 -3.09
C ARG A 134 35.75 -6.61 -1.97
N ASP A 135 36.69 -7.48 -2.28
CA ASP A 135 37.70 -7.93 -1.33
C ASP A 135 38.82 -6.89 -1.12
N THR A 136 39.74 -7.15 -0.23
CA THR A 136 40.89 -6.28 0.05
C THR A 136 41.90 -6.22 -1.11
N MET A 137 41.83 -7.13 -2.06
CA MET A 137 42.65 -7.15 -3.28
C MET A 137 42.00 -6.38 -4.44
N GLY A 138 40.78 -5.84 -4.21
CA GLY A 138 40.05 -5.06 -5.21
C GLY A 138 39.22 -5.88 -6.21
N MET A 139 39.06 -7.19 -5.94
CA MET A 139 38.25 -8.05 -6.80
C MET A 139 36.76 -7.91 -6.47
N ASP A 140 35.97 -7.60 -7.48
CA ASP A 140 34.51 -7.50 -7.39
C ASP A 140 33.86 -8.86 -7.68
N MET A 141 32.91 -9.24 -6.83
CA MET A 141 32.06 -10.41 -7.02
C MET A 141 30.60 -10.00 -6.85
N LYS A 142 29.76 -10.36 -7.81
CA LYS A 142 28.29 -10.22 -7.74
C LYS A 142 27.67 -11.59 -7.54
N MET A 143 26.68 -11.67 -6.63
CA MET A 143 25.93 -12.88 -6.35
C MET A 143 24.50 -12.54 -5.95
N ASP A 144 23.57 -13.41 -6.30
CA ASP A 144 22.19 -13.29 -5.80
C ASP A 144 22.11 -13.95 -4.41
N HIS A 145 21.27 -13.36 -3.57
CA HIS A 145 21.06 -13.77 -2.19
C HIS A 145 19.59 -13.68 -1.84
N GLU A 146 18.99 -14.79 -1.45
CA GLU A 146 17.63 -14.82 -0.95
C GLU A 146 17.61 -14.34 0.51
N MET A 147 16.77 -13.36 0.80
CA MET A 147 16.52 -12.91 2.17
C MET A 147 15.65 -13.92 2.91
N PRO A 148 15.74 -14.00 4.24
CA PRO A 148 14.76 -14.74 5.02
C PRO A 148 13.34 -14.30 4.69
N VAL A 149 12.41 -15.26 4.63
CA VAL A 149 10.98 -14.97 4.51
C VAL A 149 10.53 -14.35 5.82
N VAL A 150 9.85 -13.20 5.72
CA VAL A 150 9.20 -12.55 6.86
C VAL A 150 7.71 -12.81 6.76
N GLU A 151 7.14 -13.44 7.78
CA GLU A 151 5.71 -13.71 7.81
C GLU A 151 5.16 -13.63 9.23
N GLY A 152 3.93 -13.08 9.36
CA GLY A 152 3.30 -12.92 10.65
C GLY A 152 2.07 -12.04 10.62
N LEU A 153 1.49 -11.82 11.78
CA LEU A 153 0.43 -10.83 11.94
C LEU A 153 0.99 -9.43 11.69
N GLY A 154 0.30 -8.65 10.88
CA GLY A 154 0.59 -7.25 10.67
C GLY A 154 -0.12 -6.33 11.67
N ASP A 155 -0.07 -5.05 11.41
CA ASP A 155 -0.68 -4.04 12.26
C ASP A 155 -2.20 -4.03 12.13
N ILE A 156 -2.91 -4.25 13.23
CA ILE A 156 -4.37 -4.20 13.30
C ILE A 156 -4.81 -2.76 13.10
N SER A 157 -5.84 -2.57 12.27
CA SER A 157 -6.44 -1.25 12.06
C SER A 157 -7.90 -1.24 12.49
N LEU A 158 -8.29 -0.19 13.20
CA LEU A 158 -9.65 0.05 13.68
C LEU A 158 -10.13 1.39 13.13
N MET A 159 -11.36 1.45 12.63
CA MET A 159 -11.90 2.68 12.05
C MET A 159 -13.39 2.83 12.37
N GLY A 160 -13.79 4.06 12.74
CA GLY A 160 -15.18 4.48 12.80
C GLY A 160 -15.57 5.17 11.48
N LEU A 161 -16.64 4.70 10.84
CA LEU A 161 -17.17 5.23 9.59
C LEU A 161 -18.51 5.90 9.85
N TYR A 162 -18.61 7.19 9.59
CA TYR A 162 -19.84 7.96 9.81
C TYR A 162 -20.43 8.46 8.49
N THR A 163 -21.68 8.09 8.22
CA THR A 163 -22.43 8.57 7.05
C THR A 163 -22.94 10.00 7.31
N LEU A 164 -22.25 10.99 6.74
CA LEU A 164 -22.61 12.38 6.84
C LEU A 164 -23.91 12.68 6.08
N TYR A 165 -24.03 12.11 4.88
CA TYR A 165 -25.18 12.30 4.01
C TYR A 165 -25.57 10.98 3.33
N THR A 166 -26.85 10.75 3.21
CA THR A 166 -27.44 9.69 2.37
C THR A 166 -28.84 10.13 1.93
N ASP A 167 -29.18 9.88 0.69
CA ASP A 167 -30.50 10.15 0.13
C ASP A 167 -31.56 9.13 0.58
N ALA A 168 -31.14 7.92 0.94
CA ALA A 168 -32.01 6.87 1.48
C ALA A 168 -31.26 5.98 2.47
N PRO A 169 -31.91 5.50 3.56
CA PRO A 169 -31.29 4.60 4.53
C PRO A 169 -31.04 3.19 3.96
N ILE A 170 -31.94 2.75 3.05
CA ILE A 170 -31.85 1.44 2.39
C ILE A 170 -31.70 1.68 0.88
N ARG A 171 -30.66 1.10 0.25
CA ARG A 171 -30.32 1.28 -1.17
C ARG A 171 -30.12 2.75 -1.59
N PRO A 172 -29.19 3.46 -0.95
CA PRO A 172 -28.90 4.83 -1.31
C PRO A 172 -28.45 4.94 -2.78
N THR A 173 -28.87 6.00 -3.46
CA THR A 173 -28.31 6.39 -4.76
C THR A 173 -27.22 7.43 -4.61
N GLU A 174 -27.13 8.07 -3.45
CA GLU A 174 -26.07 9.02 -3.13
C GLU A 174 -25.69 8.94 -1.65
N ARG A 175 -24.38 8.88 -1.38
CA ARG A 175 -23.87 8.79 -0.02
C ARG A 175 -22.50 9.43 0.12
N LEU A 176 -22.32 10.15 1.23
CA LEU A 176 -21.04 10.66 1.70
C LEU A 176 -20.73 10.08 3.08
N THR A 177 -19.60 9.40 3.20
CA THR A 177 -19.14 8.80 4.45
C THR A 177 -17.75 9.33 4.77
N VAL A 178 -17.50 9.63 6.04
CA VAL A 178 -16.17 9.96 6.55
C VAL A 178 -15.72 8.87 7.53
N GLY A 179 -14.43 8.62 7.58
CA GLY A 179 -13.84 7.64 8.46
C GLY A 179 -12.68 8.23 9.26
N LEU A 180 -12.63 7.89 10.54
CA LEU A 180 -11.49 8.13 11.41
C LEU A 180 -11.05 6.80 12.00
N GLY A 181 -9.76 6.54 12.00
CA GLY A 181 -9.23 5.27 12.47
C GLY A 181 -7.84 5.39 13.08
N LEU A 182 -7.37 4.26 13.55
CA LEU A 182 -6.06 4.09 14.14
C LEU A 182 -5.50 2.72 13.72
N LYS A 183 -4.29 2.71 13.17
CA LYS A 183 -3.48 1.52 13.01
C LYS A 183 -2.63 1.34 14.27
N THR A 184 -2.57 0.12 14.78
CA THR A 184 -1.89 -0.20 16.04
C THR A 184 -0.58 -0.94 15.77
N PRO A 185 0.47 -0.78 16.60
CA PRO A 185 1.76 -1.46 16.41
C PRO A 185 1.69 -2.92 16.92
N THR A 186 0.88 -3.75 16.30
CA THR A 186 0.67 -5.15 16.72
C THR A 186 1.48 -6.16 15.90
N GLY A 187 1.97 -5.75 14.74
CA GLY A 187 2.86 -6.56 13.90
C GLY A 187 4.32 -6.47 14.37
N GLU A 188 5.07 -7.54 14.11
CA GLU A 188 6.51 -7.57 14.40
C GLU A 188 7.27 -6.61 13.47
N ASN A 189 8.13 -5.76 14.02
CA ASN A 189 8.91 -4.76 13.30
C ASN A 189 10.42 -4.80 13.62
N GLU A 190 10.87 -5.82 14.36
CA GLU A 190 12.30 -6.02 14.71
C GLU A 190 12.80 -7.41 14.34
N GLU A 191 12.19 -8.06 13.34
CA GLU A 191 12.60 -9.34 12.82
C GLU A 191 14.05 -9.26 12.34
N ARG A 192 14.84 -10.34 12.65
CA ARG A 192 16.28 -10.37 12.39
C ARG A 192 16.67 -11.59 11.57
N THR A 193 17.75 -11.44 10.83
CA THR A 193 18.42 -12.56 10.15
C THR A 193 19.06 -13.53 11.16
N SER A 194 19.42 -14.71 10.70
CA SER A 194 20.19 -15.69 11.53
C SER A 194 21.55 -15.15 12.01
N SER A 195 22.10 -14.13 11.36
CA SER A 195 23.32 -13.42 11.81
C SER A 195 23.05 -12.33 12.85
N GLY A 196 21.79 -12.07 13.19
CA GLY A 196 21.39 -11.04 14.16
C GLY A 196 21.18 -9.65 13.54
N ASP A 197 21.40 -9.49 12.23
CA ASP A 197 21.14 -8.23 11.53
C ASP A 197 19.64 -7.98 11.41
N LEU A 198 19.21 -6.74 11.63
CA LEU A 198 17.81 -6.34 11.45
C LEU A 198 17.43 -6.45 9.97
N ILE A 199 16.30 -7.10 9.70
CA ILE A 199 15.74 -7.18 8.34
C ILE A 199 15.23 -5.80 7.92
N HIS A 200 15.27 -5.52 6.61
CA HIS A 200 14.85 -4.24 6.03
C HIS A 200 13.45 -3.82 6.48
N ALA A 201 13.25 -2.54 6.81
CA ALA A 201 11.99 -2.02 7.34
C ALA A 201 10.78 -2.37 6.44
N MET A 202 10.95 -2.28 5.11
CA MET A 202 9.90 -2.60 4.14
C MET A 202 9.50 -4.09 4.09
N MET A 203 10.30 -5.00 4.65
CA MET A 203 9.98 -6.43 4.74
C MET A 203 9.32 -6.82 6.06
N GLN A 204 9.37 -5.97 7.09
CA GLN A 204 8.78 -6.26 8.39
C GLN A 204 7.27 -6.47 8.30
N ALA A 205 6.71 -7.28 9.21
CA ALA A 205 5.28 -7.56 9.25
C ALA A 205 4.46 -6.38 9.78
N GLY A 206 5.03 -5.57 10.67
CA GLY A 206 4.44 -4.36 11.24
C GLY A 206 5.36 -3.16 11.12
N THR A 207 4.84 -2.00 11.51
CA THR A 207 5.59 -0.72 11.49
C THR A 207 6.06 -0.28 12.86
N GLY A 208 5.48 -0.83 13.93
CA GLY A 208 5.79 -0.45 15.31
C GLY A 208 5.24 0.91 15.73
N SER A 209 4.34 1.52 14.96
CA SER A 209 3.81 2.87 15.18
C SER A 209 2.28 2.90 15.33
N TRP A 210 1.78 3.92 16.04
CA TRP A 210 0.35 4.22 16.18
C TRP A 210 -0.05 5.27 15.14
N ASP A 211 -0.72 4.87 14.08
CA ASP A 211 -0.93 5.75 12.93
C ASP A 211 -2.40 6.13 12.77
N PRO A 212 -2.74 7.42 12.85
CA PRO A 212 -4.07 7.92 12.51
C PRO A 212 -4.43 7.68 11.05
N LEU A 213 -5.69 7.29 10.81
CA LEU A 213 -6.24 6.98 9.51
C LEU A 213 -7.46 7.87 9.23
N PHE A 214 -7.54 8.44 8.04
CA PHE A 214 -8.62 9.32 7.61
C PHE A 214 -9.18 8.84 6.26
N LEU A 215 -10.50 8.77 6.16
CA LEU A 215 -11.20 8.36 4.94
C LEU A 215 -12.32 9.33 4.60
N VAL A 216 -12.45 9.66 3.33
CA VAL A 216 -13.66 10.26 2.76
C VAL A 216 -14.10 9.38 1.59
N ASN A 217 -15.33 8.89 1.65
CA ASN A 217 -15.95 8.10 0.59
C ASN A 217 -17.19 8.83 0.06
N TYR A 218 -17.27 9.01 -1.24
CA TYR A 218 -18.45 9.49 -1.94
C TYR A 218 -18.93 8.48 -2.97
N MET A 219 -20.22 8.17 -2.97
CA MET A 219 -20.85 7.24 -3.89
C MET A 219 -22.06 7.88 -4.54
N LYS A 220 -22.20 7.70 -5.86
CA LYS A 220 -23.38 8.08 -6.65
C LYS A 220 -23.76 6.95 -7.60
N ALA A 221 -25.00 6.49 -7.50
CA ALA A 221 -25.54 5.44 -8.35
C ALA A 221 -26.46 6.02 -9.44
N TYR A 222 -26.21 5.61 -10.67
CA TYR A 222 -27.03 5.84 -11.86
C TYR A 222 -27.35 4.49 -12.48
N TYR A 223 -28.13 3.67 -11.77
CA TYR A 223 -28.31 2.27 -12.12
C TYR A 223 -28.52 2.05 -13.63
N PRO A 224 -27.77 1.10 -14.25
CA PRO A 224 -26.90 0.07 -13.61
C PRO A 224 -25.44 0.49 -13.33
N LEU A 225 -25.09 1.77 -13.45
CA LEU A 225 -23.77 2.33 -13.16
C LEU A 225 -23.70 2.87 -11.72
N VAL A 226 -22.63 2.55 -11.02
CA VAL A 226 -22.28 3.14 -9.73
C VAL A 226 -20.90 3.78 -9.84
N LEU A 227 -20.81 5.06 -9.48
CA LEU A 227 -19.56 5.82 -9.38
C LEU A 227 -19.20 6.00 -7.92
N GLN A 228 -17.92 5.87 -7.59
CA GLN A 228 -17.43 6.02 -6.24
C GLN A 228 -16.06 6.70 -6.26
N ALA A 229 -15.79 7.52 -5.25
CA ALA A 229 -14.47 8.10 -4.99
C ALA A 229 -14.10 7.89 -3.54
N ASN A 230 -12.87 7.43 -3.30
CA ASN A 230 -12.28 7.29 -1.97
C ASN A 230 -11.04 8.18 -1.89
N LEU A 231 -10.98 9.02 -0.89
CA LEU A 231 -9.76 9.71 -0.48
C LEU A 231 -9.34 9.16 0.86
N PHE A 232 -8.16 8.59 0.93
CA PHE A 232 -7.62 8.00 2.15
C PHE A 232 -6.28 8.64 2.49
N TYR A 233 -6.12 9.04 3.75
CA TYR A 233 -4.87 9.55 4.28
C TYR A 233 -4.44 8.74 5.50
N HIS A 234 -3.22 8.22 5.44
CA HIS A 234 -2.54 7.50 6.50
C HIS A 234 -1.42 8.39 7.02
N LEU A 235 -1.62 8.96 8.19
CA LEU A 235 -0.61 9.73 8.91
C LEU A 235 0.26 8.75 9.69
N THR A 236 1.54 8.72 9.39
CA THR A 236 2.49 7.81 10.03
C THR A 236 3.19 8.49 11.19
N THR A 237 3.45 7.74 12.25
CA THR A 237 4.16 8.24 13.43
C THR A 237 5.43 7.44 13.68
N ALA A 238 6.27 7.91 14.61
CA ALA A 238 7.50 7.22 14.93
C ALA A 238 7.23 5.87 15.62
N ALA A 239 7.90 4.83 15.14
CA ALA A 239 8.00 3.55 15.82
C ALA A 239 8.83 3.66 17.12
N GLY A 240 8.78 2.64 17.96
CA GLY A 240 9.55 2.60 19.21
C GLY A 240 11.06 2.72 19.02
N ASN A 241 11.59 2.31 17.88
CA ASN A 241 12.99 2.44 17.48
C ASN A 241 13.33 3.81 16.83
N GLY A 242 12.32 4.65 16.59
CA GLY A 242 12.46 5.99 15.99
C GLY A 242 12.32 6.04 14.47
N TYR A 243 12.14 4.90 13.80
CA TYR A 243 11.84 4.87 12.36
C TYR A 243 10.44 5.42 12.10
N VAL A 244 10.29 6.23 11.04
CA VAL A 244 9.01 6.81 10.61
C VAL A 244 8.83 6.48 9.14
N PHE A 245 7.80 5.70 8.83
CA PHE A 245 7.40 5.51 7.44
C PHE A 245 6.80 6.80 6.87
N GLY A 246 6.88 6.98 5.56
CA GLY A 246 6.30 8.16 4.93
C GLY A 246 4.77 8.15 4.93
N ASP A 247 4.15 9.29 5.21
CA ASP A 247 2.70 9.48 5.09
C ASP A 247 2.18 9.07 3.73
N GLN A 248 0.95 8.55 3.69
CA GLN A 248 0.33 8.08 2.45
C GLN A 248 -0.98 8.81 2.19
N LEU A 249 -1.13 9.30 0.96
CA LEU A 249 -2.38 9.81 0.42
C LEU A 249 -2.77 8.97 -0.79
N SER A 250 -3.96 8.40 -0.77
CA SER A 250 -4.51 7.71 -1.93
C SER A 250 -5.86 8.27 -2.35
N LEU A 251 -6.09 8.27 -3.66
CA LEU A 251 -7.35 8.64 -4.29
C LEU A 251 -7.76 7.54 -5.26
N ASP A 252 -8.89 6.89 -5.00
CA ASP A 252 -9.46 5.91 -5.90
C ASP A 252 -10.73 6.46 -6.54
N ILE A 253 -10.84 6.38 -7.86
CA ILE A 253 -12.04 6.68 -8.63
C ILE A 253 -12.51 5.40 -9.27
N ILE A 254 -13.75 5.00 -8.99
CA ILE A 254 -14.28 3.69 -9.31
C ILE A 254 -15.56 3.85 -10.10
N ALA A 255 -15.63 3.17 -11.24
CA ALA A 255 -16.85 2.99 -12.02
C ALA A 255 -17.21 1.50 -12.04
N ARG A 256 -18.40 1.15 -11.56
CA ARG A 256 -18.90 -0.23 -11.52
C ARG A 256 -20.21 -0.32 -12.27
N TYR A 257 -20.31 -1.26 -13.21
CA TYR A 257 -21.49 -1.47 -14.04
C TYR A 257 -22.04 -2.88 -13.84
N GLN A 258 -23.35 -3.00 -13.61
CA GLN A 258 -24.03 -4.27 -13.48
C GLN A 258 -24.37 -4.82 -14.88
N VAL A 259 -23.55 -5.77 -15.37
CA VAL A 259 -23.73 -6.41 -16.69
C VAL A 259 -24.75 -7.52 -16.67
N ALA A 260 -24.98 -8.15 -15.52
CA ALA A 260 -26.00 -9.19 -15.32
C ALA A 260 -26.52 -9.14 -13.87
N LYS A 261 -27.62 -9.85 -13.57
CA LYS A 261 -28.29 -9.85 -12.27
C LYS A 261 -27.33 -10.10 -11.09
N TYR A 262 -26.28 -10.89 -11.28
CA TYR A 262 -25.33 -11.29 -10.25
C TYR A 262 -23.88 -10.94 -10.60
N VAL A 263 -23.64 -10.24 -11.70
CA VAL A 263 -22.30 -9.90 -12.18
C VAL A 263 -22.15 -8.40 -12.36
N ASN A 264 -21.16 -7.85 -11.71
CA ASN A 264 -20.70 -6.47 -11.93
C ASN A 264 -19.29 -6.52 -12.54
N VAL A 265 -19.01 -5.61 -13.44
CA VAL A 265 -17.67 -5.30 -13.91
C VAL A 265 -17.33 -3.87 -13.48
N GLY A 266 -16.07 -3.61 -13.24
CA GLY A 266 -15.64 -2.28 -12.82
C GLY A 266 -14.28 -1.92 -13.37
N LEU A 267 -14.01 -0.63 -13.33
CA LEU A 267 -12.73 -0.05 -13.61
C LEU A 267 -12.41 0.96 -12.52
N GLU A 268 -11.20 0.84 -11.95
CA GLU A 268 -10.72 1.76 -10.93
C GLU A 268 -9.48 2.49 -11.44
N LEU A 269 -9.37 3.76 -11.10
CA LEU A 269 -8.17 4.56 -11.25
C LEU A 269 -7.65 4.87 -9.85
N ASN A 270 -6.45 4.39 -9.52
CA ASN A 270 -5.88 4.48 -8.19
C ASN A 270 -4.64 5.38 -8.21
N GLY A 271 -4.75 6.55 -7.61
CA GLY A 271 -3.63 7.46 -7.35
C GLY A 271 -3.03 7.21 -5.98
N LEU A 272 -1.71 7.12 -5.90
CA LEU A 272 -0.96 6.95 -4.65
C LEU A 272 0.16 7.97 -4.58
N TYR A 273 0.27 8.61 -3.43
CA TYR A 273 1.36 9.48 -3.05
C TYR A 273 1.84 9.07 -1.67
N THR A 274 3.10 8.62 -1.58
CA THR A 274 3.71 8.23 -0.30
C THR A 274 4.91 9.12 -0.02
N MET A 275 5.04 9.65 1.18
CA MET A 275 6.14 10.49 1.64
C MET A 275 7.40 9.68 1.95
N LYS A 276 8.60 10.32 2.11
CA LYS A 276 9.86 9.68 2.54
C LYS A 276 9.72 9.12 3.93
N ASP A 277 10.43 8.01 4.12
CA ASP A 277 10.73 7.58 5.46
C ASP A 277 11.77 8.50 6.11
N GLU A 278 11.72 8.56 7.42
CA GLU A 278 12.71 9.22 8.25
C GLU A 278 13.28 8.21 9.25
N ASP A 279 14.57 8.27 9.48
CA ASP A 279 15.24 7.42 10.47
C ASP A 279 16.27 8.24 11.25
N PRO A 280 15.80 9.14 12.14
CA PRO A 280 16.68 10.04 12.89
C PRO A 280 17.63 9.28 13.83
N ASN A 281 17.28 8.07 14.22
CA ASN A 281 18.09 7.23 15.10
C ASN A 281 19.02 6.28 14.36
N ASN A 282 18.98 6.23 13.02
CA ASN A 282 19.66 5.25 12.17
C ASN A 282 19.36 3.80 12.60
N SER A 283 18.14 3.51 12.98
CA SER A 283 17.71 2.21 13.49
C SER A 283 17.70 1.14 12.39
N HIS A 284 17.29 1.52 11.17
CA HIS A 284 17.26 0.70 9.97
C HIS A 284 18.19 1.22 8.86
N SER A 285 18.63 2.49 8.94
CA SER A 285 19.42 3.13 7.89
C SER A 285 20.84 2.58 7.78
N ARG A 286 21.12 1.88 6.69
CA ARG A 286 22.44 1.35 6.32
C ARG A 286 22.77 1.68 4.86
N PRO A 287 22.77 2.98 4.47
CA PRO A 287 22.86 3.42 3.06
C PRO A 287 24.19 3.01 2.40
N GLU A 288 25.21 2.68 3.19
CA GLU A 288 26.50 2.24 2.67
C GLU A 288 26.51 0.75 2.27
N THR A 289 25.57 -0.05 2.78
CA THR A 289 25.56 -1.50 2.58
C THR A 289 24.33 -2.01 1.83
N SER A 290 23.26 -1.24 1.80
CA SER A 290 22.02 -1.64 1.12
C SER A 290 21.28 -0.46 0.49
N LEU A 291 20.73 -0.66 -0.72
CA LEU A 291 19.91 0.30 -1.41
C LEU A 291 18.60 0.60 -0.65
N VAL A 292 17.98 -0.45 -0.12
CA VAL A 292 16.66 -0.38 0.53
C VAL A 292 16.70 0.19 1.95
N ASP A 293 17.87 0.21 2.57
CA ASP A 293 18.06 0.80 3.90
C ASP A 293 18.47 2.29 3.82
N ASN A 294 18.25 2.94 2.69
CA ASN A 294 18.51 4.35 2.52
C ASN A 294 17.17 5.09 2.38
N THR A 295 16.79 5.84 3.40
CA THR A 295 15.55 6.64 3.39
C THR A 295 15.47 7.66 2.24
N ALA A 296 16.62 8.04 1.63
CA ALA A 296 16.61 8.82 0.40
C ALA A 296 16.06 8.06 -0.81
N ASN A 297 16.04 6.73 -0.77
CA ASN A 297 15.49 5.87 -1.81
C ASN A 297 14.09 5.37 -1.43
N THR A 298 13.32 6.18 -0.74
CA THR A 298 11.99 5.79 -0.28
C THR A 298 10.95 6.77 -0.83
N GLY A 299 9.75 6.30 -1.21
CA GLY A 299 8.55 6.92 -1.67
C GLY A 299 8.25 7.12 -3.13
N ILE A 300 6.99 7.27 -3.41
CA ILE A 300 6.47 7.10 -4.74
C ILE A 300 5.25 7.98 -5.02
N LYS A 301 5.17 8.43 -6.27
CA LYS A 301 3.93 8.87 -6.90
C LYS A 301 3.55 7.82 -7.92
N ALA A 302 2.38 7.23 -7.78
CA ALA A 302 1.92 6.21 -8.69
C ALA A 302 0.48 6.45 -9.14
N LEU A 303 0.18 6.05 -10.36
CA LEU A 303 -1.16 5.96 -10.89
C LEU A 303 -1.33 4.56 -11.47
N SER A 304 -2.40 3.87 -11.06
CA SER A 304 -2.70 2.51 -11.50
C SER A 304 -4.09 2.44 -12.11
N ILE A 305 -4.27 1.50 -13.02
CA ILE A 305 -5.57 1.09 -13.56
C ILE A 305 -5.91 -0.30 -13.03
N THR A 306 -7.18 -0.48 -12.61
CA THR A 306 -7.61 -1.72 -11.94
C THR A 306 -8.95 -2.18 -12.48
N PRO A 307 -9.00 -3.04 -13.52
CA PRO A 307 -10.20 -3.77 -13.89
C PRO A 307 -10.64 -4.71 -12.76
N THR A 308 -11.96 -4.80 -12.55
CA THR A 308 -12.58 -5.59 -11.48
C THR A 308 -13.76 -6.41 -12.02
N VAL A 309 -13.94 -7.59 -11.43
CA VAL A 309 -15.14 -8.41 -11.65
C VAL A 309 -15.68 -8.85 -10.31
N GLN A 310 -16.98 -8.63 -10.07
CA GLN A 310 -17.67 -9.02 -8.86
C GLN A 310 -18.84 -9.94 -9.17
N PHE A 311 -18.92 -11.04 -8.44
CA PHE A 311 -20.02 -12.00 -8.47
C PHE A 311 -20.81 -11.92 -7.17
N LYS A 312 -22.13 -11.73 -7.25
CA LYS A 312 -23.04 -11.78 -6.11
C LYS A 312 -23.61 -13.16 -5.95
N PHE A 313 -23.57 -13.71 -4.76
CA PHE A 313 -24.14 -15.03 -4.46
C PHE A 313 -25.65 -14.91 -4.23
N PRO A 314 -26.48 -15.62 -5.03
CA PRO A 314 -27.92 -15.53 -4.90
C PRO A 314 -28.41 -15.95 -3.51
N GLY A 315 -29.24 -15.12 -2.87
CA GLY A 315 -29.91 -15.44 -1.61
C GLY A 315 -29.04 -15.45 -0.35
N THR A 316 -27.74 -15.17 -0.44
CA THR A 316 -26.80 -15.31 0.70
C THR A 316 -26.30 -13.98 1.26
N GLY A 317 -26.56 -12.85 0.61
CA GLY A 317 -25.94 -11.57 0.99
C GLY A 317 -24.43 -11.52 0.75
N GLY A 318 -23.86 -12.56 0.11
CA GLY A 318 -22.42 -12.68 -0.16
C GLY A 318 -22.02 -12.26 -1.56
N SER A 319 -20.73 -11.95 -1.72
CA SER A 319 -20.11 -11.68 -3.02
C SER A 319 -18.64 -12.08 -3.03
N ALA A 320 -18.14 -12.38 -4.23
CA ALA A 320 -16.71 -12.53 -4.53
C ALA A 320 -16.28 -11.44 -5.51
N GLU A 321 -15.10 -10.86 -5.33
CA GLU A 321 -14.53 -9.86 -6.23
C GLU A 321 -13.07 -10.20 -6.53
N VAL A 322 -12.67 -10.02 -7.76
CA VAL A 322 -11.27 -10.12 -8.21
C VAL A 322 -10.89 -8.83 -8.91
N LYS A 323 -9.73 -8.30 -8.56
CA LYS A 323 -9.13 -7.08 -9.12
C LYS A 323 -7.73 -7.38 -9.61
N PHE A 324 -7.37 -6.82 -10.75
CA PHE A 324 -6.00 -6.82 -11.27
C PHE A 324 -5.51 -5.39 -11.39
N GLN A 325 -4.57 -4.98 -10.55
CA GLN A 325 -4.00 -3.64 -10.56
C GLN A 325 -2.70 -3.60 -11.33
N LYS A 326 -2.62 -2.70 -12.30
CA LYS A 326 -1.40 -2.43 -13.08
C LYS A 326 -1.03 -0.95 -12.97
N PRO A 327 0.14 -0.60 -12.42
CA PRO A 327 0.65 0.76 -12.49
C PRO A 327 0.87 1.18 -13.95
N ILE A 328 0.38 2.37 -14.30
CA ILE A 328 0.55 3.02 -15.61
C ILE A 328 1.49 4.21 -15.52
N TYR A 329 1.72 4.73 -14.33
CA TYR A 329 2.69 5.77 -14.04
C TYR A 329 3.29 5.52 -12.66
N GLN A 330 4.61 5.64 -12.56
CA GLN A 330 5.36 5.57 -11.31
C GLN A 330 6.55 6.50 -11.38
N ASN A 331 6.72 7.33 -10.37
CA ASN A 331 7.87 8.21 -10.20
C ASN A 331 8.37 8.06 -8.76
N VAL A 332 9.61 7.66 -8.61
CA VAL A 332 10.25 7.36 -7.33
C VAL A 332 11.36 8.34 -7.02
N ASN A 333 11.71 8.46 -5.75
CA ASN A 333 12.95 9.13 -5.39
C ASN A 333 14.12 8.18 -5.35
N GLY A 334 15.31 8.72 -5.60
CA GLY A 334 16.50 7.91 -5.65
C GLY A 334 16.30 6.71 -6.58
N VAL A 335 16.62 5.52 -6.08
CA VAL A 335 16.40 4.25 -6.78
C VAL A 335 15.58 3.32 -5.92
N GLN A 336 14.46 2.82 -6.44
CA GLN A 336 13.56 1.93 -5.71
C GLN A 336 13.07 0.77 -6.57
N GLN A 337 12.79 -0.36 -5.92
CA GLN A 337 11.98 -1.41 -6.49
C GLN A 337 10.50 -1.03 -6.39
N VAL A 338 9.72 -1.26 -7.44
CA VAL A 338 8.33 -0.83 -7.54
C VAL A 338 7.40 -2.00 -7.83
N VAL A 339 6.12 -1.86 -7.49
CA VAL A 339 5.09 -2.84 -7.85
C VAL A 339 4.92 -2.86 -9.36
N ASP A 340 5.08 -4.04 -9.97
CA ASP A 340 4.83 -4.26 -11.39
C ASP A 340 3.37 -4.59 -11.66
N TRP A 341 2.76 -5.36 -10.79
CA TRP A 341 1.33 -5.67 -10.81
C TRP A 341 0.87 -6.22 -9.46
N ARG A 342 -0.44 -6.18 -9.23
CA ARG A 342 -1.08 -6.69 -8.03
C ARG A 342 -2.40 -7.37 -8.37
N VAL A 343 -2.69 -8.47 -7.68
CA VAL A 343 -3.99 -9.13 -7.70
C VAL A 343 -4.62 -9.01 -6.32
N LEU A 344 -5.90 -8.67 -6.27
CA LEU A 344 -6.69 -8.71 -5.06
C LEU A 344 -7.91 -9.60 -5.30
N ALA A 345 -8.16 -10.51 -4.37
CA ALA A 345 -9.36 -11.34 -4.35
C ALA A 345 -10.06 -11.16 -3.00
N SER A 346 -11.37 -10.97 -3.01
CA SER A 346 -12.14 -10.81 -1.79
C SER A 346 -13.42 -11.63 -1.78
N LEU A 347 -13.78 -12.12 -0.60
CA LEU A 347 -15.04 -12.78 -0.29
C LEU A 347 -15.71 -11.98 0.81
N VAL A 348 -16.96 -11.59 0.60
CA VAL A 348 -17.71 -10.70 1.49
C VAL A 348 -19.05 -11.30 1.83
N TRP A 349 -19.46 -11.22 3.08
CA TRP A 349 -20.79 -11.60 3.57
C TRP A 349 -21.36 -10.51 4.48
N ALA A 350 -22.65 -10.25 4.35
CA ALA A 350 -23.43 -9.40 5.23
C ALA A 350 -24.58 -10.22 5.82
N PHE A 351 -24.70 -10.19 7.18
CA PHE A 351 -25.62 -10.99 7.99
C PHE A 351 -26.78 -10.17 8.54
#